data_347be4598c5f8e7e7ba574e2c000b54e
#
_entry.id   347be4598c5f8e7e7ba574e2c000b54e
#
_cell.length_a   1.000
_cell.length_b   1.000
_cell.length_c   1.000
_cell.angle_alpha   90.00
_cell.angle_beta   90.00
_cell.angle_gamma   90.00
#
_symmetry.space_group_name_H-M   'P 1'
#
loop_
_entity.id
_entity.type
_entity.pdbx_description
1 polymer ?
#
loop_
_entity_poly.entity_id
_entity_poly.type
_entity_poly.pdbx_seq_one_letter_code
_entity_poly.pdbx_strand_id
1 'polypeptide(L)'
;MKQLFLRLCRVLLPMLGVSSVISCDTSDGASSDTCVPMYGAVVAEYGVQLVEYRVSGKVVDKDENPIADILVSDDYSDNHALTRDDGTFFFESEAVIFANQDITLNFRDLDGEDNGGEFQTKYQPVSFDQEPQGDGLTEPVEYEATDVTVVLEKK
;
A
#
# COMPACT_ATOMS: atom_id res chain seq x y z
N MET A 1 44.24 -42.13 12.99
CA MET A 1 44.34 -40.98 12.07
C MET A 1 43.35 -39.83 12.38
N LYS A 2 42.10 -40.06 12.73
CA LYS A 2 41.12 -38.96 13.06
C LYS A 2 41.52 -38.08 14.26
N GLN A 3 42.14 -38.69 15.30
CA GLN A 3 42.53 -37.95 16.52
C GLN A 3 43.71 -36.99 16.29
N LEU A 4 44.60 -37.35 15.37
CA LEU A 4 45.75 -36.52 15.05
C LEU A 4 45.36 -35.28 14.22
N PHE A 5 44.41 -35.44 13.34
CA PHE A 5 43.86 -34.37 12.49
C PHE A 5 43.12 -33.28 13.31
N LEU A 6 42.33 -33.71 14.29
CA LEU A 6 41.62 -32.80 15.20
C LEU A 6 42.58 -31.99 16.10
N ARG A 7 43.72 -32.57 16.51
CA ARG A 7 44.71 -31.84 17.29
C ARG A 7 45.48 -30.83 16.45
N LEU A 8 45.76 -31.16 15.18
CA LEU A 8 46.43 -30.25 14.25
C LEU A 8 45.57 -29.03 13.89
N CYS A 9 44.26 -29.23 13.65
CA CYS A 9 43.31 -28.13 13.41
C CYS A 9 43.16 -27.17 14.60
N ARG A 10 43.29 -27.68 15.83
CA ARG A 10 43.16 -26.85 17.03
C ARG A 10 44.34 -25.91 17.27
N VAL A 11 45.51 -26.22 16.69
CA VAL A 11 46.71 -25.39 16.80
C VAL A 11 46.87 -24.43 15.64
N LEU A 12 46.34 -24.78 14.44
CA LEU A 12 46.47 -23.96 13.23
C LEU A 12 45.36 -22.88 13.10
N LEU A 13 44.17 -23.09 13.67
CA LEU A 13 43.10 -22.12 13.61
C LEU A 13 43.39 -20.75 14.27
N PRO A 14 44.06 -20.70 15.43
CA PRO A 14 44.40 -19.41 16.06
C PRO A 14 45.46 -18.62 15.30
N MET A 15 46.26 -19.26 14.46
CA MET A 15 47.27 -18.56 13.64
C MET A 15 46.69 -17.84 12.41
N LEU A 16 45.46 -18.19 11.99
CA LEU A 16 44.81 -17.58 10.86
C LEU A 16 43.90 -16.39 11.23
N GLY A 17 43.92 -15.97 12.50
CA GLY A 17 43.21 -14.77 12.94
C GLY A 17 41.67 -14.84 12.86
N VAL A 18 41.11 -16.04 12.67
CA VAL A 18 39.68 -16.25 12.70
C VAL A 18 39.24 -16.47 14.15
N SER A 19 39.14 -15.40 14.89
CA SER A 19 38.46 -15.41 16.19
C SER A 19 36.95 -15.44 15.96
N SER A 20 36.40 -16.65 15.94
CA SER A 20 34.97 -16.81 16.09
C SER A 20 34.59 -16.44 17.52
N VAL A 21 34.20 -15.24 17.76
CA VAL A 21 33.53 -14.83 19.01
C VAL A 21 32.13 -15.44 19.02
N ILE A 22 32.04 -16.69 19.46
CA ILE A 22 30.80 -17.26 19.93
C ILE A 22 30.72 -16.85 21.41
N SER A 23 30.16 -15.69 21.65
CA SER A 23 29.72 -15.28 22.99
C SER A 23 28.29 -15.78 23.16
N CYS A 24 28.13 -17.02 23.61
CA CYS A 24 26.94 -17.45 24.28
C CYS A 24 27.16 -17.23 25.78
N ASP A 25 26.61 -16.17 26.30
CA ASP A 25 26.54 -15.97 27.76
C ASP A 25 25.37 -16.82 28.26
N THR A 26 25.69 -17.94 28.91
CA THR A 26 24.75 -18.80 29.60
C THR A 26 24.64 -18.33 31.03
N SER A 27 23.68 -17.43 31.30
CA SER A 27 23.18 -17.22 32.66
C SER A 27 21.69 -17.59 32.70
N ASP A 28 21.50 -18.78 33.24
CA ASP A 28 20.35 -19.32 33.95
C ASP A 28 18.94 -18.76 33.68
N GLY A 29 18.11 -19.62 33.12
CA GLY A 29 16.69 -19.65 33.46
C GLY A 29 15.71 -19.39 32.31
N ALA A 30 15.14 -20.51 31.84
CA ALA A 30 13.90 -20.59 31.09
C ALA A 30 13.91 -20.38 29.56
N SER A 31 14.00 -21.53 28.89
CA SER A 31 13.24 -21.96 27.71
C SER A 31 12.95 -20.93 26.60
N SER A 32 13.61 -21.16 25.58
CA SER A 32 13.34 -21.35 24.16
C SER A 32 14.51 -20.83 23.31
N ASP A 33 15.26 -21.80 22.82
CA ASP A 33 16.33 -21.58 21.87
C ASP A 33 15.78 -21.00 20.56
N THR A 34 15.78 -19.69 20.47
CA THR A 34 15.79 -19.03 19.18
C THR A 34 17.03 -18.15 19.18
N CYS A 35 18.18 -18.72 18.75
CA CYS A 35 19.29 -17.90 18.31
C CYS A 35 18.81 -17.07 17.12
N VAL A 36 18.33 -15.91 17.38
CA VAL A 36 18.08 -14.91 16.35
C VAL A 36 19.46 -14.49 15.86
N PRO A 37 19.84 -14.72 14.59
CA PRO A 37 21.08 -14.18 14.08
C PRO A 37 21.06 -12.68 14.29
N MET A 38 22.07 -12.16 15.00
CA MET A 38 22.25 -10.74 15.28
C MET A 38 22.83 -10.01 14.04
N TYR A 39 22.40 -10.40 12.86
CA TYR A 39 22.23 -9.48 11.76
C TYR A 39 20.90 -8.83 12.05
N GLY A 40 20.98 -7.65 12.66
CA GLY A 40 19.79 -6.91 12.96
C GLY A 40 18.90 -6.94 11.74
N ALA A 41 17.75 -7.59 11.88
CA ALA A 41 16.64 -7.13 11.11
C ALA A 41 16.72 -5.63 11.32
N VAL A 42 17.06 -4.90 10.28
CA VAL A 42 16.75 -3.48 10.23
C VAL A 42 15.24 -3.51 10.39
N VAL A 43 14.81 -3.49 11.63
CA VAL A 43 13.45 -3.09 11.94
C VAL A 43 13.45 -1.73 11.29
N ALA A 44 12.83 -1.65 10.12
CA ALA A 44 12.59 -0.37 9.52
C ALA A 44 11.82 0.38 10.60
N GLU A 45 12.53 1.25 11.29
CA GLU A 45 12.02 2.08 12.38
C GLU A 45 11.02 3.12 11.83
N TYR A 46 10.84 3.05 10.51
CA TYR A 46 9.82 3.69 9.72
C TYR A 46 8.85 2.60 9.26
N GLY A 47 7.88 2.28 10.11
CA GLY A 47 6.72 1.51 9.69
C GLY A 47 6.16 2.18 8.43
N VAL A 48 6.02 1.41 7.35
CA VAL A 48 5.36 1.92 6.16
C VAL A 48 3.92 2.17 6.58
N GLN A 49 3.52 3.43 6.53
CA GLN A 49 2.17 3.82 6.91
C GLN A 49 1.21 3.28 5.86
N LEU A 50 0.29 2.43 6.27
CA LEU A 50 -0.81 1.99 5.43
C LEU A 50 -1.85 3.10 5.37
N VAL A 51 -2.23 3.46 4.17
CA VAL A 51 -3.23 4.50 3.91
C VAL A 51 -4.34 3.88 3.06
N GLU A 52 -5.57 4.11 3.46
CA GLU A 52 -6.77 3.69 2.74
C GLU A 52 -7.56 4.91 2.32
N TYR A 53 -7.92 4.99 1.04
CA TYR A 53 -8.74 6.04 0.47
C TYR A 53 -10.09 5.48 0.08
N ARG A 54 -11.16 6.11 0.55
CA ARG A 54 -12.54 5.81 0.19
C ARG A 54 -13.18 7.04 -0.43
N VAL A 55 -13.59 6.92 -1.68
CA VAL A 55 -14.25 8.01 -2.40
C VAL A 55 -15.58 7.53 -2.95
N SER A 56 -16.63 8.23 -2.58
CA SER A 56 -17.96 7.98 -3.13
C SER A 56 -18.53 9.24 -3.80
N GLY A 57 -19.30 9.02 -4.86
CA GLY A 57 -19.83 10.15 -5.58
C GLY A 57 -20.68 9.76 -6.77
N LYS A 58 -20.86 10.71 -7.67
CA LYS A 58 -21.68 10.57 -8.87
C LYS A 58 -21.01 11.17 -10.09
N VAL A 59 -21.11 10.47 -11.22
CA VAL A 59 -20.68 10.94 -12.53
C VAL A 59 -21.91 11.33 -13.35
N VAL A 60 -21.89 12.53 -13.90
CA VAL A 60 -22.99 13.09 -14.69
C VAL A 60 -22.46 13.78 -15.95
N ASP A 61 -23.35 14.00 -16.92
CA ASP A 61 -23.09 14.87 -18.06
C ASP A 61 -23.38 16.35 -17.72
N LYS A 62 -23.25 17.24 -18.71
CA LYS A 62 -23.53 18.68 -18.55
C LYS A 62 -24.98 19.00 -18.25
N ASP A 63 -25.90 18.10 -18.58
CA ASP A 63 -27.32 18.22 -18.35
C ASP A 63 -27.78 17.53 -17.06
N GLU A 64 -26.81 17.15 -16.19
CA GLU A 64 -27.00 16.45 -14.93
C GLU A 64 -27.55 15.01 -15.07
N ASN A 65 -27.53 14.43 -16.27
CA ASN A 65 -27.91 13.04 -16.45
C ASN A 65 -26.80 12.12 -15.93
N PRO A 66 -27.16 11.03 -15.22
CA PRO A 66 -26.17 10.07 -14.74
C PRO A 66 -25.52 9.31 -15.90
N ILE A 67 -24.25 8.96 -15.73
CA ILE A 67 -23.49 8.18 -16.70
C ILE A 67 -23.03 6.88 -16.06
N ALA A 68 -23.47 5.74 -16.62
CA ALA A 68 -23.04 4.41 -16.22
C ALA A 68 -21.73 4.00 -16.90
N ASP A 69 -21.14 2.90 -16.44
CA ASP A 69 -19.98 2.20 -17.03
C ASP A 69 -18.72 3.08 -17.23
N ILE A 70 -18.63 4.16 -16.47
CA ILE A 70 -17.38 4.93 -16.37
C ILE A 70 -16.41 4.24 -15.42
N LEU A 71 -15.21 3.91 -15.92
CA LEU A 71 -14.13 3.38 -15.12
C LEU A 71 -13.52 4.48 -14.26
N VAL A 72 -13.52 4.24 -12.95
CA VAL A 72 -12.86 5.08 -11.95
C VAL A 72 -11.63 4.38 -11.45
N SER A 73 -10.48 5.00 -11.52
CA SER A 73 -9.20 4.44 -11.06
C SER A 73 -8.29 5.56 -10.53
N ASP A 74 -7.27 5.20 -9.80
CA ASP A 74 -6.15 6.08 -9.47
C ASP A 74 -4.89 5.70 -10.25
N ASP A 75 -3.80 6.45 -10.08
CA ASP A 75 -2.52 6.19 -10.70
C ASP A 75 -1.58 5.34 -9.81
N TYR A 76 -2.03 4.97 -8.62
CA TYR A 76 -1.18 4.38 -7.57
C TYR A 76 -1.50 2.92 -7.28
N SER A 77 -2.72 2.50 -7.55
CA SER A 77 -3.19 1.13 -7.30
C SER A 77 -3.73 0.47 -8.56
N ASP A 78 -3.86 -0.86 -8.51
CA ASP A 78 -4.55 -1.62 -9.54
C ASP A 78 -6.08 -1.66 -9.29
N ASN A 79 -6.56 -0.94 -8.27
CA ASN A 79 -7.97 -0.90 -7.92
C ASN A 79 -8.76 -0.02 -8.89
N HIS A 80 -9.98 -0.45 -9.16
CA HIS A 80 -10.89 0.28 -10.02
C HIS A 80 -12.34 0.03 -9.62
N ALA A 81 -13.19 0.98 -9.96
CA ALA A 81 -14.64 0.88 -9.81
C ALA A 81 -15.32 1.25 -11.12
N LEU A 82 -16.58 0.84 -11.28
CA LEU A 82 -17.43 1.27 -12.38
C LEU A 82 -18.61 2.05 -11.82
N THR A 83 -19.05 3.09 -12.54
CA THR A 83 -20.29 3.76 -12.20
C THR A 83 -21.48 2.86 -12.50
N ARG A 84 -22.50 2.96 -11.64
CA ARG A 84 -23.79 2.25 -11.78
C ARG A 84 -24.74 3.00 -12.72
N ASP A 85 -25.88 2.39 -13.02
CA ASP A 85 -26.93 2.99 -13.87
C ASP A 85 -27.41 4.37 -13.40
N ASP A 86 -27.31 4.65 -12.11
CA ASP A 86 -27.65 5.95 -11.52
C ASP A 86 -26.47 6.93 -11.47
N GLY A 87 -25.34 6.56 -12.10
CA GLY A 87 -24.09 7.31 -12.14
C GLY A 87 -23.28 7.25 -10.86
N THR A 88 -23.72 6.55 -9.82
CA THR A 88 -22.99 6.47 -8.55
C THR A 88 -21.78 5.58 -8.65
N PHE A 89 -20.72 5.94 -7.91
CA PHE A 89 -19.53 5.10 -7.77
C PHE A 89 -19.07 5.05 -6.31
N PHE A 90 -18.36 3.98 -5.99
CA PHE A 90 -17.60 3.83 -4.76
C PHE A 90 -16.22 3.29 -5.13
N PHE A 91 -15.19 4.05 -4.86
CA PHE A 91 -13.80 3.72 -5.11
C PHE A 91 -13.06 3.56 -3.80
N GLU A 92 -12.30 2.49 -3.68
CA GLU A 92 -11.48 2.17 -2.52
C GLU A 92 -10.09 1.79 -3.00
N SER A 93 -9.07 2.39 -2.40
CA SER A 93 -7.68 2.15 -2.74
C SER A 93 -6.85 2.02 -1.47
N GLU A 94 -6.03 0.99 -1.41
CA GLU A 94 -5.00 0.83 -0.41
C GLU A 94 -3.67 1.29 -1.03
N ALA A 95 -3.05 2.29 -0.44
CA ALA A 95 -1.77 2.78 -0.88
C ALA A 95 -0.73 2.69 0.23
N VAL A 96 0.43 2.14 -0.13
CA VAL A 96 1.64 2.21 0.67
C VAL A 96 2.37 3.48 0.27
N ILE A 97 1.88 4.65 0.68
CA ILE A 97 2.45 5.92 0.23
C ILE A 97 2.51 6.91 1.40
N PHE A 98 3.48 7.82 1.31
CA PHE A 98 3.51 9.02 2.12
C PHE A 98 2.14 9.69 2.06
N ALA A 99 1.51 9.86 3.21
CA ALA A 99 0.18 10.42 3.34
C ALA A 99 0.07 11.77 2.60
N ASN A 100 -0.35 11.70 1.34
CA ASN A 100 -0.82 12.87 0.63
C ASN A 100 -2.32 12.97 0.90
N GLN A 101 -2.76 14.12 1.34
CA GLN A 101 -4.18 14.39 1.58
C GLN A 101 -4.99 14.48 0.28
N ASP A 102 -4.33 14.49 -0.87
CA ASP A 102 -4.96 14.64 -2.18
C ASP A 102 -4.62 13.44 -3.07
N ILE A 103 -5.64 12.83 -3.67
CA ILE A 103 -5.46 11.85 -4.73
C ILE A 103 -6.09 12.37 -6.02
N THR A 104 -5.63 11.86 -7.16
CA THR A 104 -6.26 12.15 -8.44
C THR A 104 -6.95 10.90 -8.95
N LEU A 105 -8.26 10.98 -9.15
CA LEU A 105 -9.04 9.94 -9.79
C LEU A 105 -9.15 10.18 -11.30
N ASN A 106 -9.02 9.10 -12.03
CA ASN A 106 -9.15 9.06 -13.48
C ASN A 106 -10.50 8.46 -13.85
N PHE A 107 -11.32 9.19 -14.60
CA PHE A 107 -12.62 8.79 -15.08
C PHE A 107 -12.54 8.54 -16.58
N ARG A 108 -12.72 7.28 -16.98
CA ARG A 108 -12.60 6.86 -18.38
C ARG A 108 -13.82 6.10 -18.83
N ASP A 109 -14.38 6.53 -19.92
CA ASP A 109 -15.44 5.84 -20.63
C ASP A 109 -14.92 4.55 -21.25
N LEU A 110 -15.61 3.42 -21.01
CA LEU A 110 -15.24 2.10 -21.53
C LEU A 110 -16.18 1.60 -22.61
N ASP A 111 -17.42 2.07 -22.66
CA ASP A 111 -18.48 1.58 -23.55
C ASP A 111 -18.66 2.43 -24.81
N GLY A 112 -17.98 3.60 -24.87
CA GLY A 112 -17.94 4.43 -26.05
C GLY A 112 -19.27 5.12 -26.36
N GLU A 113 -19.92 4.77 -27.49
CA GLU A 113 -21.17 5.43 -27.91
C GLU A 113 -22.41 5.01 -27.09
N ASP A 114 -22.30 3.95 -26.28
CA ASP A 114 -23.38 3.48 -25.43
C ASP A 114 -23.57 4.43 -24.21
N ASN A 115 -24.61 4.24 -23.44
CA ASN A 115 -24.92 5.01 -22.20
C ASN A 115 -24.87 6.55 -22.32
N GLY A 116 -25.28 7.08 -23.46
CA GLY A 116 -25.43 8.53 -23.65
C GLY A 116 -24.38 9.17 -24.52
N GLY A 117 -23.46 8.40 -25.12
CA GLY A 117 -22.45 8.80 -26.08
C GLY A 117 -21.04 8.82 -25.47
N GLU A 118 -20.05 8.92 -26.31
CA GLU A 118 -18.64 8.85 -25.94
C GLU A 118 -18.20 10.08 -25.14
N PHE A 119 -17.58 9.84 -23.96
CA PHE A 119 -17.11 10.87 -23.06
C PHE A 119 -15.59 11.01 -23.06
N GLN A 120 -15.11 12.21 -22.77
CA GLN A 120 -13.68 12.49 -22.64
C GLN A 120 -13.19 11.99 -21.27
N THR A 121 -11.99 11.41 -21.26
CA THR A 121 -11.29 11.06 -20.01
C THR A 121 -11.07 12.33 -19.18
N LYS A 122 -11.39 12.24 -17.90
CA LYS A 122 -11.18 13.33 -16.94
C LYS A 122 -10.35 12.89 -15.76
N TYR A 123 -9.42 13.74 -15.37
CA TYR A 123 -8.64 13.63 -14.13
C TYR A 123 -9.21 14.61 -13.12
N GLN A 124 -9.65 14.09 -11.99
CA GLN A 124 -10.27 14.87 -10.94
C GLN A 124 -9.47 14.75 -9.65
N PRO A 125 -8.83 15.83 -9.16
CA PRO A 125 -8.27 15.84 -7.83
C PRO A 125 -9.38 15.75 -6.79
N VAL A 126 -9.16 14.92 -5.77
CA VAL A 126 -10.05 14.75 -4.62
C VAL A 126 -9.27 15.11 -3.38
N SER A 127 -9.73 16.10 -2.66
CA SER A 127 -9.17 16.54 -1.38
C SER A 127 -10.02 16.00 -0.24
N PHE A 128 -9.36 15.64 0.85
CA PHE A 128 -10.02 15.09 2.03
C PHE A 128 -10.04 16.13 3.14
N ASP A 129 -11.22 16.67 3.41
CA ASP A 129 -11.41 17.74 4.41
C ASP A 129 -11.49 17.21 5.85
N GLN A 130 -11.61 15.90 6.01
CA GLN A 130 -11.71 15.26 7.32
C GLN A 130 -10.32 14.88 7.84
N GLU A 131 -10.15 14.98 9.16
CA GLU A 131 -8.97 14.43 9.80
C GLU A 131 -8.98 12.90 9.62
N PRO A 132 -7.83 12.33 9.19
CA PRO A 132 -7.75 10.90 8.93
C PRO A 132 -8.01 10.09 10.20
N GLN A 133 -8.65 8.93 10.03
CA GLN A 133 -8.85 7.95 11.09
C GLN A 133 -7.73 6.90 11.05
N GLY A 134 -7.35 6.37 12.23
CA GLY A 134 -6.28 5.36 12.31
C GLY A 134 -4.93 5.91 12.73
N ASP A 135 -4.03 5.02 13.13
CA ASP A 135 -2.67 5.36 13.59
C ASP A 135 -1.58 5.09 12.54
N GLY A 136 -1.96 4.45 11.44
CA GLY A 136 -1.07 4.08 10.34
C GLY A 136 -0.05 2.98 10.67
N LEU A 137 -0.04 2.45 11.91
CA LEU A 137 0.90 1.43 12.37
C LEU A 137 0.20 0.09 12.64
N THR A 138 -0.93 0.13 13.34
CA THR A 138 -1.75 -1.04 13.68
C THR A 138 -3.03 -1.09 12.86
N GLU A 139 -3.53 0.08 12.47
CA GLU A 139 -4.70 0.28 11.60
C GLU A 139 -4.31 1.25 10.49
N PRO A 140 -4.81 1.06 9.25
CA PRO A 140 -4.55 2.00 8.17
C PRO A 140 -5.08 3.39 8.51
N VAL A 141 -4.43 4.41 7.98
CA VAL A 141 -4.96 5.77 8.04
C VAL A 141 -6.02 5.87 6.95
N GLU A 142 -7.27 6.06 7.36
CA GLU A 142 -8.42 6.14 6.45
C GLU A 142 -8.71 7.60 6.08
N TYR A 143 -8.81 7.85 4.77
CA TYR A 143 -9.28 9.10 4.20
C TYR A 143 -10.59 8.86 3.46
N GLU A 144 -11.64 9.59 3.82
CA GLU A 144 -12.94 9.46 3.20
C GLU A 144 -13.38 10.77 2.55
N ALA A 145 -13.86 10.67 1.29
CA ALA A 145 -14.53 11.76 0.60
C ALA A 145 -15.89 11.26 0.07
N THR A 146 -16.94 11.96 0.44
CA THR A 146 -18.32 11.64 0.04
C THR A 146 -18.90 12.74 -0.84
N ASP A 147 -19.94 12.40 -1.59
CA ASP A 147 -20.70 13.33 -2.43
C ASP A 147 -19.87 14.02 -3.54
N VAL A 148 -18.82 13.36 -4.02
CA VAL A 148 -18.00 13.87 -5.10
C VAL A 148 -18.79 13.85 -6.41
N THR A 149 -19.03 15.02 -6.98
CA THR A 149 -19.72 15.12 -8.28
C THR A 149 -18.73 15.39 -9.40
N VAL A 150 -18.74 14.55 -10.41
CA VAL A 150 -17.86 14.64 -11.57
C VAL A 150 -18.69 14.84 -12.84
N VAL A 151 -18.46 15.95 -13.52
CA VAL A 151 -19.13 16.24 -14.80
C VAL A 151 -18.19 15.86 -15.94
N LEU A 152 -18.62 14.95 -16.82
CA LEU A 152 -17.90 14.58 -18.03
C LEU A 152 -18.42 15.34 -19.25
N GLU A 153 -17.51 15.58 -20.18
CA GLU A 153 -17.80 16.21 -21.47
C GLU A 153 -17.82 15.16 -22.57
N LYS A 154 -18.83 15.27 -23.44
CA LYS A 154 -18.86 14.44 -24.68
C LYS A 154 -17.70 14.78 -25.60
N LYS A 155 -17.22 13.77 -26.32
CA LYS A 155 -16.22 13.95 -27.40
C LYS A 155 -16.83 14.63 -28.62
#